data_4b576e93e595f62a5e9a78e309fd0c4c
#
_entry.id   4b576e93e595f62a5e9a78e309fd0c4c
#
_cell.length_a   1.000
_cell.length_b   1.000
_cell.length_c   1.000
_cell.angle_alpha   90.00
_cell.angle_beta   90.00
_cell.angle_gamma   90.00
#
_symmetry.space_group_name_H-M   'P 1'
#
loop_
_entity.id
_entity.type
_entity.pdbx_description
1 polymer ?
#
loop_
_entity_poly.entity_id
_entity_poly.type
_entity_poly.pdbx_seq_one_letter_code
_entity_poly.pdbx_strand_id
1 'polypeptide(L)'
;MPEKMKVISLEPSALGQRKTQQMQLDSGRQVVIHSNENEELLEIVETEGEVILRVRLTDAGPVISVQGTHLELKSTETLTLESKKVKIRAEEEARVESKGSLEIESSKEIGIHSDDEIRVIGKMIHLN
;
A
#
# COMPACT_ATOMS: atom_id res chain seq x y z
N MET A 1 32.46 -12.75 -2.44
CA MET A 1 31.28 -11.91 -2.66
C MET A 1 30.98 -11.15 -1.39
N PRO A 2 30.80 -9.85 -1.48
CA PRO A 2 30.38 -9.13 -0.30
C PRO A 2 28.99 -9.58 0.11
N GLU A 3 28.80 -9.82 1.37
CA GLU A 3 27.48 -10.09 1.90
C GLU A 3 26.62 -8.84 1.79
N LYS A 4 25.48 -8.96 1.13
CA LYS A 4 24.56 -7.84 0.94
C LYS A 4 23.66 -7.60 2.14
N MET A 5 23.59 -8.56 3.06
CA MET A 5 22.72 -8.47 4.22
C MET A 5 23.41 -9.05 5.43
N LYS A 6 23.26 -8.37 6.56
CA LYS A 6 23.76 -8.83 7.84
C LYS A 6 22.58 -9.06 8.77
N VAL A 7 22.44 -10.27 9.27
CA VAL A 7 21.38 -10.61 10.22
C VAL A 7 21.87 -10.33 11.63
N ILE A 8 21.08 -9.56 12.37
CA ILE A 8 21.31 -9.27 13.77
C ILE A 8 20.13 -9.85 14.54
N SER A 9 20.40 -10.85 15.36
CA SER A 9 19.37 -11.42 16.23
C SER A 9 19.43 -10.77 17.59
N LEU A 10 18.30 -10.33 18.09
CA LEU A 10 18.16 -9.80 19.44
C LEU A 10 17.50 -10.84 20.32
N GLU A 11 17.94 -10.91 21.57
CA GLU A 11 17.34 -11.83 22.53
C GLU A 11 15.89 -11.46 22.82
N PRO A 12 15.04 -12.46 23.10
CA PRO A 12 13.65 -12.18 23.44
C PRO A 12 13.59 -11.35 24.72
N SER A 13 12.66 -10.41 24.72
CA SER A 13 12.38 -9.59 25.88
C SER A 13 11.84 -10.45 27.04
N ALA A 14 12.28 -10.16 28.27
CA ALA A 14 11.82 -10.87 29.45
C ALA A 14 10.33 -10.70 29.76
N LEU A 15 9.70 -9.68 29.19
CA LEU A 15 8.29 -9.37 29.42
C LEU A 15 7.34 -9.93 28.39
N GLY A 16 7.86 -10.55 27.39
CA GLY A 16 6.93 -11.00 26.42
C GLY A 16 7.60 -11.90 25.49
N GLN A 17 7.36 -12.77 25.07
CA GLN A 17 7.76 -13.70 24.09
C GLN A 17 7.95 -13.02 22.73
N ARG A 18 8.34 -11.75 22.77
CA ARG A 18 8.70 -10.99 21.56
C ARG A 18 10.07 -11.42 21.08
N LYS A 19 10.11 -11.83 19.85
CA LYS A 19 11.37 -12.05 19.14
C LYS A 19 11.51 -10.97 18.10
N THR A 20 12.68 -10.34 18.06
CA THR A 20 12.98 -9.33 17.07
C THR A 20 14.23 -9.76 16.30
N GLN A 21 14.13 -9.73 15.00
CA GLN A 21 15.23 -9.97 14.09
C GLN A 21 15.44 -8.74 13.23
N GLN A 22 16.69 -8.41 12.98
CA GLN A 22 17.04 -7.28 12.11
C GLN A 22 18.02 -7.76 11.05
N MET A 23 17.87 -7.20 9.87
CA MET A 23 18.72 -7.49 8.74
C MET A 23 19.07 -6.15 8.10
N GLN A 24 20.36 -5.84 8.06
CA GLN A 24 20.82 -4.59 7.48
C GLN A 24 21.15 -4.80 6.01
N LEU A 25 20.64 -3.90 5.18
CA LEU A 25 20.92 -3.87 3.75
C LEU A 25 22.15 -3.00 3.45
N ASP A 26 22.77 -3.20 2.31
CA ASP A 26 23.95 -2.41 1.90
C ASP A 26 23.67 -0.91 1.85
N SER A 27 22.42 -0.53 1.58
CA SER A 27 22.00 0.87 1.53
C SER A 27 21.93 1.54 2.90
N GLY A 28 22.07 0.77 3.99
CA GLY A 28 21.85 1.25 5.35
C GLY A 28 20.42 1.05 5.85
N ARG A 29 19.50 0.72 4.96
CA ARG A 29 18.13 0.37 5.35
C ARG A 29 18.12 -0.95 6.10
N GLN A 30 17.07 -1.18 6.86
CA GLN A 30 16.92 -2.39 7.64
C GLN A 30 15.61 -3.09 7.35
N VAL A 31 15.65 -4.41 7.36
CA VAL A 31 14.45 -5.25 7.44
C VAL A 31 14.32 -5.70 8.87
N VAL A 32 13.20 -5.42 9.49
CA VAL A 32 12.96 -5.74 10.90
C VAL A 32 11.76 -6.67 10.99
N ILE A 33 11.92 -7.75 11.71
CA ILE A 33 10.86 -8.73 11.94
C ILE A 33 10.60 -8.82 13.42
N HIS A 34 9.36 -8.55 13.82
CA HIS A 34 8.90 -8.70 15.19
C HIS A 34 7.89 -9.84 15.25
N SER A 35 8.06 -10.75 16.18
CA SER A 35 7.12 -11.85 16.41
C SER A 35 6.68 -11.87 17.86
N ASN A 36 5.38 -12.05 18.08
CA ASN A 36 4.83 -12.36 19.39
C ASN A 36 3.70 -13.40 19.21
N GLU A 37 3.00 -13.74 20.29
CA GLU A 37 1.97 -14.78 20.24
C GLU A 37 0.78 -14.43 19.34
N ASN A 38 0.49 -13.15 19.16
CA ASN A 38 -0.73 -12.70 18.51
C ASN A 38 -0.51 -12.17 17.09
N GLU A 39 0.69 -11.70 16.80
CA GLU A 39 0.96 -11.14 15.47
C GLU A 39 2.44 -11.21 15.11
N GLU A 40 2.67 -11.17 13.83
CA GLU A 40 4.00 -11.01 13.26
C GLU A 40 4.02 -9.72 12.45
N LEU A 41 5.12 -9.00 12.54
CA LEU A 41 5.30 -7.71 11.90
C LEU A 41 6.61 -7.68 11.13
N LEU A 42 6.53 -7.42 9.84
CA LEU A 42 7.69 -7.24 8.97
C LEU A 42 7.73 -5.79 8.54
N GLU A 43 8.89 -5.14 8.71
CA GLU A 43 9.05 -3.73 8.33
C GLU A 43 10.33 -3.52 7.54
N ILE A 44 10.27 -2.64 6.56
CA ILE A 44 11.44 -2.06 5.92
C ILE A 44 11.56 -0.64 6.44
N VAL A 45 12.72 -0.32 7.01
CA VAL A 45 12.95 0.93 7.73
C VAL A 45 14.09 1.69 7.06
N GLU A 46 13.88 2.97 6.82
CA GLU A 46 14.90 3.86 6.29
C GLU A 46 16.03 4.09 7.30
N THR A 47 17.16 4.60 6.84
CA THR A 47 18.31 4.90 7.68
C THR A 47 17.97 5.89 8.79
N GLU A 48 16.97 6.72 8.58
CA GLU A 48 16.51 7.72 9.55
C GLU A 48 15.45 7.20 10.51
N GLY A 49 15.04 5.92 10.36
CA GLY A 49 14.05 5.29 11.22
C GLY A 49 12.61 5.33 10.72
N GLU A 50 12.35 5.96 9.58
CA GLU A 50 11.01 5.98 9.00
C GLU A 50 10.65 4.62 8.40
N VAL A 51 9.48 4.10 8.71
CA VAL A 51 8.97 2.84 8.16
C VAL A 51 8.34 3.11 6.80
N ILE A 52 8.85 2.45 5.76
CA ILE A 52 8.38 2.62 4.39
C ILE A 52 7.52 1.47 3.88
N LEU A 53 7.69 0.29 4.41
CA LEU A 53 6.85 -0.86 4.10
C LEU A 53 6.58 -1.63 5.39
N ARG A 54 5.32 -1.95 5.62
CA ARG A 54 4.92 -2.74 6.78
C ARG A 54 3.94 -3.82 6.36
N VAL A 55 4.23 -5.04 6.77
CA VAL A 55 3.29 -6.17 6.64
C VAL A 55 3.02 -6.68 8.04
N ARG A 56 1.78 -6.59 8.47
CA ARG A 56 1.34 -7.11 9.77
C ARG A 56 0.48 -8.34 9.52
N LEU A 57 0.90 -9.46 10.07
CA LEU A 57 0.17 -10.72 9.98
C LEU A 57 -0.63 -10.91 11.26
N THR A 58 -1.95 -10.81 11.16
CA THR A 58 -2.86 -10.96 12.28
C THR A 58 -3.76 -12.18 12.07
N ASP A 59 -4.50 -12.56 13.08
CA ASP A 59 -5.48 -13.66 12.97
C ASP A 59 -6.56 -13.36 11.92
N ALA A 60 -6.86 -12.10 11.71
CA ALA A 60 -7.85 -11.68 10.70
C ALA A 60 -7.25 -11.60 9.27
N GLY A 61 -5.95 -11.81 9.12
CA GLY A 61 -5.26 -11.76 7.85
C GLY A 61 -4.18 -10.68 7.79
N PRO A 62 -3.49 -10.57 6.66
CA PRO A 62 -2.41 -9.59 6.52
C PRO A 62 -2.92 -8.17 6.31
N VAL A 63 -2.22 -7.21 6.90
CA VAL A 63 -2.41 -5.78 6.66
C VAL A 63 -1.12 -5.23 6.08
N ILE A 64 -1.20 -4.63 4.90
CA ILE A 64 -0.03 -4.12 4.18
C ILE A 64 -0.13 -2.62 4.06
N SER A 65 0.93 -1.92 4.49
CA SER A 65 1.03 -0.47 4.38
C SER A 65 2.32 -0.12 3.63
N VAL A 66 2.20 0.72 2.63
CA VAL A 66 3.34 1.22 1.86
C VAL A 66 3.30 2.75 1.89
N GLN A 67 4.38 3.37 2.30
CA GLN A 67 4.52 4.82 2.34
C GLN A 67 5.80 5.21 1.61
N GLY A 68 5.71 6.23 0.78
CA GLY A 68 6.86 6.70 0.04
C GLY A 68 6.52 7.96 -0.73
N THR A 69 7.52 8.56 -1.34
CA THR A 69 7.32 9.74 -2.18
C THR A 69 6.72 9.41 -3.52
N HIS A 70 6.88 8.18 -3.96
CA HIS A 70 6.38 7.73 -5.26
C HIS A 70 6.06 6.24 -5.20
N LEU A 71 4.85 5.87 -5.55
CA LEU A 71 4.42 4.49 -5.64
C LEU A 71 3.84 4.24 -7.04
N GLU A 72 4.37 3.26 -7.74
CA GLU A 72 3.87 2.86 -9.05
C GLU A 72 3.40 1.41 -9.02
N LEU A 73 2.22 1.17 -9.58
CA LEU A 73 1.71 -0.16 -9.84
C LEU A 73 1.51 -0.29 -11.35
N LYS A 74 2.31 -1.11 -11.99
CA LYS A 74 2.27 -1.32 -13.43
C LYS A 74 2.11 -2.80 -13.74
N SER A 75 1.23 -3.11 -14.66
CA SER A 75 1.04 -4.46 -15.18
C SER A 75 1.02 -4.40 -16.70
N THR A 76 1.59 -5.39 -17.36
CA THR A 76 1.60 -5.44 -18.83
C THR A 76 0.25 -5.82 -19.42
N GLU A 77 -0.59 -6.51 -18.66
CA GLU A 77 -1.88 -6.99 -19.16
C GLU A 77 -3.04 -6.53 -18.29
N THR A 78 -3.08 -6.94 -17.03
CA THR A 78 -4.25 -6.70 -16.19
C THR A 78 -3.83 -6.28 -14.79
N LEU A 79 -4.49 -5.27 -14.26
CA LEU A 79 -4.40 -4.88 -12.87
C LEU A 79 -5.80 -4.96 -12.28
N THR A 80 -5.97 -5.76 -11.23
CA THR A 80 -7.25 -5.95 -10.55
C THR A 80 -7.18 -5.48 -9.12
N LEU A 81 -8.14 -4.63 -8.73
CA LEU A 81 -8.31 -4.17 -7.35
C LEU A 81 -9.71 -4.56 -6.90
N GLU A 82 -9.79 -5.40 -5.89
CA GLU A 82 -11.05 -5.94 -5.39
C GLU A 82 -11.09 -5.90 -3.87
N SER A 83 -12.17 -5.38 -3.30
CA SER A 83 -12.36 -5.37 -1.84
C SER A 83 -13.80 -4.99 -1.52
N LYS A 84 -14.17 -5.09 -0.24
CA LYS A 84 -15.47 -4.57 0.21
C LYS A 84 -15.54 -3.06 0.12
N LYS A 85 -14.43 -2.37 0.30
CA LYS A 85 -14.36 -0.89 0.23
C LYS A 85 -13.06 -0.47 -0.40
N VAL A 86 -13.13 0.43 -1.36
CA VAL A 86 -11.97 1.07 -1.98
C VAL A 86 -12.09 2.57 -1.74
N LYS A 87 -11.01 3.18 -1.25
CA LYS A 87 -10.92 4.64 -1.09
C LYS A 87 -9.75 5.15 -1.90
N ILE A 88 -10.00 6.14 -2.71
CA ILE A 88 -8.97 6.84 -3.49
C ILE A 88 -9.08 8.31 -3.15
N ARG A 89 -8.00 8.89 -2.62
CA ARG A 89 -7.94 10.29 -2.22
C ARG A 89 -6.66 10.92 -2.74
N ALA A 90 -6.77 12.08 -3.35
CA ALA A 90 -5.64 12.88 -3.78
C ALA A 90 -5.81 14.30 -3.24
N GLU A 91 -4.73 14.92 -2.81
CA GLU A 91 -4.78 16.31 -2.32
C GLU A 91 -4.79 17.33 -3.45
N GLU A 92 -4.15 17.01 -4.55
CA GLU A 92 -4.00 17.93 -5.68
C GLU A 92 -4.75 17.48 -6.92
N GLU A 93 -4.53 16.25 -7.38
CA GLU A 93 -5.09 15.78 -8.63
C GLU A 93 -5.30 14.27 -8.60
N ALA A 94 -6.47 13.83 -9.07
CA ALA A 94 -6.73 12.43 -9.38
C ALA A 94 -7.14 12.32 -10.84
N ARG A 95 -6.53 11.40 -11.59
CA ARG A 95 -6.77 11.23 -13.02
C ARG A 95 -7.01 9.77 -13.36
N VAL A 96 -8.07 9.54 -14.15
CA VAL A 96 -8.38 8.22 -14.71
C VAL A 96 -8.50 8.36 -16.21
N GLU A 97 -7.70 7.63 -16.97
CA GLU A 97 -7.69 7.69 -18.44
C GLU A 97 -7.75 6.30 -19.05
N SER A 98 -8.41 6.18 -20.18
CA SER A 98 -8.41 4.98 -21.00
C SER A 98 -8.33 5.34 -22.48
N LYS A 99 -7.51 4.63 -23.23
CA LYS A 99 -7.49 4.76 -24.69
C LYS A 99 -8.62 4.01 -25.35
N GLY A 100 -9.19 3.05 -24.66
CA GLY A 100 -10.36 2.32 -25.10
C GLY A 100 -11.60 2.82 -24.37
N SER A 101 -12.39 1.93 -23.82
CA SER A 101 -13.57 2.29 -23.07
C SER A 101 -13.25 2.48 -21.57
N LEU A 102 -14.04 3.31 -20.93
CA LEU A 102 -14.03 3.48 -19.49
C LEU A 102 -15.46 3.27 -18.99
N GLU A 103 -15.66 2.34 -18.08
CA GLU A 103 -16.97 2.02 -17.53
C GLU A 103 -16.99 2.29 -16.03
N ILE A 104 -18.03 2.96 -15.57
CA ILE A 104 -18.29 3.22 -14.16
C ILE A 104 -19.72 2.82 -13.88
N GLU A 105 -19.89 1.80 -13.04
CA GLU A 105 -21.21 1.25 -12.74
C GLU A 105 -21.43 1.14 -11.23
N SER A 106 -22.67 1.31 -10.83
CA SER A 106 -23.08 1.07 -9.45
C SER A 106 -24.48 0.44 -9.47
N SER A 107 -24.72 -0.52 -8.61
CA SER A 107 -26.04 -1.12 -8.46
C SER A 107 -27.00 -0.26 -7.66
N LYS A 108 -26.54 0.82 -7.05
CA LYS A 108 -27.39 1.75 -6.28
C LYS A 108 -27.33 3.16 -6.86
N GLU A 109 -26.34 3.91 -6.50
CA GLU A 109 -26.21 5.30 -6.97
C GLU A 109 -24.75 5.65 -7.28
N ILE A 110 -24.58 6.64 -8.13
CA ILE A 110 -23.30 7.25 -8.41
C ILE A 110 -23.43 8.73 -8.06
N GLY A 111 -22.65 9.20 -7.08
CA GLY A 111 -22.62 10.61 -6.72
C GLY A 111 -21.40 11.28 -7.35
N ILE A 112 -21.63 12.38 -8.03
CA ILE A 112 -20.56 13.21 -8.60
C ILE A 112 -20.80 14.63 -8.12
N HIS A 113 -19.85 15.15 -7.36
CA HIS A 113 -19.96 16.49 -6.75
C HIS A 113 -18.71 17.29 -7.02
N SER A 114 -18.89 18.58 -7.24
CA SER A 114 -17.82 19.53 -7.37
C SER A 114 -18.25 20.85 -6.74
N ASP A 115 -17.36 21.52 -6.05
CA ASP A 115 -17.63 22.86 -5.51
C ASP A 115 -17.54 23.93 -6.59
N ASP A 116 -16.98 23.62 -7.74
CA ASP A 116 -16.83 24.55 -8.85
C ASP A 116 -17.68 24.03 -10.02
N GLU A 117 -17.09 23.44 -11.04
CA GLU A 117 -17.84 22.96 -12.18
C GLU A 117 -17.60 21.48 -12.47
N ILE A 118 -18.58 20.88 -13.13
CA ILE A 118 -18.47 19.52 -13.65
C ILE A 118 -18.60 19.63 -15.16
N ARG A 119 -17.60 19.14 -15.90
CA ARG A 119 -17.60 19.11 -17.36
C ARG A 119 -17.82 17.71 -17.85
N VAL A 120 -18.82 17.55 -18.71
CA VAL A 120 -19.08 16.30 -19.41
C VAL A 120 -19.11 16.63 -20.89
N ILE A 121 -18.12 16.13 -21.62
CA ILE A 121 -17.95 16.43 -23.04
C ILE A 121 -17.91 15.15 -23.84
N GLY A 122 -18.71 15.06 -24.88
CA GLY A 122 -18.72 13.93 -25.77
C GLY A 122 -19.44 14.29 -27.08
N LYS A 123 -19.25 13.49 -28.12
CA LYS A 123 -19.99 13.65 -29.35
C LYS A 123 -21.49 13.46 -29.11
N MET A 124 -21.84 12.58 -28.23
CA MET A 124 -23.20 12.30 -27.82
C MET A 124 -23.23 11.96 -26.34
N ILE A 125 -24.14 12.54 -25.62
CA ILE A 125 -24.35 12.28 -24.20
C ILE A 125 -25.78 11.79 -24.03
N HIS A 126 -25.90 10.60 -23.46
CA HIS A 126 -27.22 10.02 -23.16
C HIS A 126 -27.55 10.26 -21.70
N LEU A 127 -28.67 10.91 -21.46
CA LEU A 127 -29.26 11.10 -20.15
C LEU A 127 -30.62 10.46 -20.17
N ASN A 128 -30.83 9.58 -19.23
CA ASN A 128 -32.06 8.81 -19.20
C ASN A 128 -33.21 9.60 -18.58
#